data_bf8fd314ab6f4f37b0124dda85489b2d
#
_entry.id   bf8fd314ab6f4f37b0124dda85489b2d
#
_cell.length_a   1.000
_cell.length_b   1.000
_cell.length_c   1.000
_cell.angle_alpha   90.00
_cell.angle_beta   90.00
_cell.angle_gamma   90.00
#
_symmetry.space_group_name_H-M   'P 1'
#
loop_
_entity.id
_entity.type
_entity.pdbx_description
1 polymer ?
#
loop_
_entity_poly.entity_id
_entity_poly.type
_entity_poly.pdbx_seq_one_letter_code
_entity_poly.pdbx_strand_id
1 'polypeptide(L)'
;MGQMAELENTASRKVRLYIFIDALGWELAERYHFCADFLPCRYDVVTQLGYSAGAVPTILTGKTPPEHGHFSFFYYDPHHSPFRFLKYLPSFLLPDIIFSRHRIRHHISKVLKKVLGYTGYFQLYRVPFRHLPYLNYSEKRDMFIPGGMDGVPNLADAWQGRSY
;
A
#
# COMPACT_ATOMS: atom_id res chain seq x y z
N MET A 1 -11.54 37.28 -34.66
CA MET A 1 -12.53 37.10 -33.57
C MET A 1 -12.53 35.74 -32.93
N GLY A 2 -11.94 34.69 -33.53
CA GLY A 2 -11.94 33.31 -32.98
C GLY A 2 -10.90 33.02 -31.88
N GLN A 3 -9.80 33.75 -31.79
CA GLN A 3 -8.74 33.45 -30.81
C GLN A 3 -8.98 34.02 -29.40
N MET A 4 -9.84 35.01 -29.23
CA MET A 4 -10.16 35.53 -27.89
C MET A 4 -11.19 34.66 -27.15
N ALA A 5 -12.03 33.91 -27.85
CA ALA A 5 -13.02 33.01 -27.23
C ALA A 5 -12.39 31.73 -26.67
N GLU A 6 -11.21 31.30 -27.16
CA GLU A 6 -10.48 30.15 -26.65
C GLU A 6 -9.72 30.45 -25.35
N LEU A 7 -9.36 31.68 -25.10
CA LEU A 7 -8.66 32.12 -23.90
C LEU A 7 -9.58 32.31 -22.69
N GLU A 8 -10.85 32.57 -22.90
CA GLU A 8 -11.84 32.68 -21.81
C GLU A 8 -12.27 31.36 -21.24
N ASN A 9 -12.10 30.25 -21.97
CA ASN A 9 -12.47 28.90 -21.49
C ASN A 9 -11.36 28.20 -20.66
N THR A 10 -10.25 28.88 -20.43
CA THR A 10 -9.23 28.45 -19.43
C THR A 10 -9.54 28.94 -18.02
N ALA A 11 -10.74 29.50 -17.81
CA ALA A 11 -11.17 30.01 -16.53
C ALA A 11 -11.22 28.87 -15.48
N SER A 12 -10.20 28.83 -14.66
CA SER A 12 -10.25 28.27 -13.31
C SER A 12 -10.61 26.79 -13.21
N ARG A 13 -9.84 25.93 -13.87
CA ARG A 13 -9.86 24.51 -13.54
C ARG A 13 -9.32 24.33 -12.13
N LYS A 14 -10.20 24.21 -11.14
CA LYS A 14 -9.80 23.95 -9.76
C LYS A 14 -9.07 22.60 -9.72
N VAL A 15 -7.78 22.64 -9.41
CA VAL A 15 -6.97 21.43 -9.20
C VAL A 15 -6.99 21.10 -7.72
N ARG A 16 -7.34 19.88 -7.37
CA ARG A 16 -7.17 19.33 -6.03
C ARG A 16 -5.94 18.45 -6.05
N LEU A 17 -4.96 18.78 -5.23
CA LEU A 17 -3.72 18.02 -5.11
C LEU A 17 -3.71 17.31 -3.76
N TYR A 18 -3.55 15.99 -3.78
CA TYR A 18 -3.34 15.17 -2.60
C TYR A 18 -1.90 14.69 -2.60
N ILE A 19 -1.18 15.00 -1.52
CA ILE A 19 0.21 14.58 -1.35
C ILE A 19 0.28 13.71 -0.10
N PHE A 20 0.72 12.47 -0.27
CA PHE A 20 1.06 11.58 0.83
C PHE A 20 2.56 11.61 1.06
N ILE A 21 2.98 11.98 2.28
CA ILE A 21 4.39 12.01 2.68
C ILE A 21 4.58 10.94 3.75
N ASP A 22 5.23 9.85 3.35
CA ASP A 22 5.54 8.76 4.27
C ASP A 22 6.55 9.18 5.35
N ALA A 23 6.39 8.64 6.55
CA ALA A 23 7.26 8.88 7.69
C ALA A 23 7.38 10.34 8.19
N LEU A 24 6.53 11.26 7.75
CA LEU A 24 6.46 12.62 8.29
C LEU A 24 5.64 12.62 9.58
N GLY A 25 6.32 12.67 10.73
CA GLY A 25 5.66 12.75 12.02
C GLY A 25 5.19 14.16 12.37
N TRP A 26 4.05 14.28 13.06
CA TRP A 26 3.44 15.53 13.51
C TRP A 26 4.44 16.42 14.30
N GLU A 27 5.11 15.86 15.29
CA GLU A 27 6.10 16.56 16.11
C GLU A 27 7.22 17.20 15.30
N LEU A 28 7.69 16.52 14.25
CA LEU A 28 8.71 17.05 13.35
C LEU A 28 8.14 18.16 12.46
N ALA A 29 6.94 17.95 11.93
CA ALA A 29 6.28 18.95 11.11
C ALA A 29 6.04 20.27 11.87
N GLU A 30 5.63 20.18 13.12
CA GLU A 30 5.44 21.34 14.00
C GLU A 30 6.77 22.00 14.38
N ARG A 31 7.74 21.21 14.86
CA ARG A 31 9.04 21.72 15.31
C ARG A 31 9.79 22.49 14.21
N TYR A 32 9.72 22.02 12.98
CA TYR A 32 10.44 22.64 11.85
C TYR A 32 9.54 23.49 10.95
N HIS A 33 8.31 23.78 11.37
CA HIS A 33 7.33 24.57 10.60
C HIS A 33 7.21 24.11 9.16
N PHE A 34 7.20 22.76 8.96
CA PHE A 34 7.23 22.16 7.63
C PHE A 34 6.06 22.67 6.78
N CYS A 35 6.38 23.32 5.65
CA CYS A 35 5.42 23.91 4.71
C CYS A 35 4.38 24.84 5.37
N ALA A 36 4.67 25.50 6.49
CA ALA A 36 3.71 26.35 7.20
C ALA A 36 3.16 27.48 6.33
N ASP A 37 3.97 28.03 5.40
CA ASP A 37 3.56 29.11 4.52
C ASP A 37 2.55 28.66 3.47
N PHE A 38 2.55 27.37 3.10
CA PHE A 38 1.66 26.78 2.08
C PHE A 38 0.48 26.04 2.68
N LEU A 39 0.60 25.56 3.92
CA LEU A 39 -0.38 24.74 4.62
C LEU A 39 -0.80 25.43 5.91
N PRO A 40 -1.64 26.48 5.83
CA PRO A 40 -2.05 27.25 6.99
C PRO A 40 -2.96 26.49 7.96
N CYS A 41 -3.69 25.49 7.43
CA CYS A 41 -4.56 24.64 8.26
C CYS A 41 -3.85 23.31 8.53
N ARG A 42 -3.63 23.01 9.81
CA ARG A 42 -2.90 21.83 10.27
C ARG A 42 -3.69 21.16 11.38
N TYR A 43 -3.72 19.85 11.35
CA TYR A 43 -4.38 19.02 12.35
C TYR A 43 -3.55 17.79 12.62
N ASP A 44 -3.40 17.45 13.89
CA ASP A 44 -2.92 16.15 14.29
C ASP A 44 -4.00 15.09 14.06
N VAL A 45 -3.57 13.86 13.83
CA VAL A 45 -4.47 12.72 13.75
C VAL A 45 -4.09 11.68 14.79
N VAL A 46 -5.07 10.97 15.31
CA VAL A 46 -4.84 9.87 16.25
C VAL A 46 -4.00 8.80 15.56
N THR A 47 -2.87 8.48 16.19
CA THR A 47 -1.96 7.46 15.65
C THR A 47 -2.65 6.09 15.65
N GLN A 48 -2.66 5.44 14.49
CA GLN A 48 -3.07 4.06 14.38
C GLN A 48 -1.89 3.14 14.70
N LEU A 49 -2.11 2.16 15.56
CA LEU A 49 -1.10 1.15 15.86
C LEU A 49 -0.87 0.26 14.64
N GLY A 50 0.38 0.06 14.26
CA GLY A 50 0.79 -0.83 13.16
C GLY A 50 1.79 -0.18 12.20
N TYR A 51 1.99 -0.86 11.09
CA TYR A 51 2.84 -0.39 10.00
C TYR A 51 2.03 0.38 8.95
N SER A 52 2.74 0.99 7.99
CA SER A 52 2.13 1.64 6.81
C SER A 52 1.12 0.73 6.08
N ALA A 53 1.34 -0.59 6.09
CA ALA A 53 0.40 -1.57 5.55
C ALA A 53 -1.01 -1.55 6.17
N GLY A 54 -1.15 -1.03 7.39
CA GLY A 54 -2.45 -0.80 8.03
C GLY A 54 -2.89 0.66 7.96
N ALA A 55 -1.94 1.60 8.13
CA ALA A 55 -2.25 3.03 8.17
C ALA A 55 -2.64 3.60 6.80
N VAL A 56 -1.93 3.22 5.73
CA VAL A 56 -2.24 3.71 4.37
C VAL A 56 -3.64 3.30 3.92
N PRO A 57 -4.10 2.04 4.05
CA PRO A 57 -5.48 1.67 3.79
C PRO A 57 -6.50 2.49 4.58
N THR A 58 -6.23 2.77 5.87
CA THR A 58 -7.10 3.63 6.68
C THR A 58 -7.21 5.04 6.09
N ILE A 59 -6.09 5.64 5.67
CA ILE A 59 -6.07 6.96 5.04
C ILE A 59 -6.85 6.96 3.72
N LEU A 60 -6.66 5.92 2.90
CA LEU A 60 -7.29 5.83 1.59
C LEU A 60 -8.79 5.53 1.64
N THR A 61 -9.26 4.81 2.66
CA THR A 61 -10.66 4.35 2.74
C THR A 61 -11.48 5.08 3.78
N GLY A 62 -10.85 5.76 4.74
CA GLY A 62 -11.52 6.30 5.93
C GLY A 62 -12.08 5.20 6.86
N LYS A 63 -11.67 3.95 6.68
CA LYS A 63 -12.12 2.78 7.45
C LYS A 63 -11.02 2.31 8.40
N THR A 64 -11.43 1.64 9.47
CA THR A 64 -10.50 1.04 10.43
C THR A 64 -9.96 -0.32 9.92
N PRO A 65 -8.82 -0.82 10.44
CA PRO A 65 -8.28 -2.12 10.04
C PRO A 65 -9.26 -3.30 10.10
N PRO A 66 -10.13 -3.44 11.09
CA PRO A 66 -11.17 -4.47 11.08
C PRO A 66 -12.15 -4.35 9.91
N GLU A 67 -12.41 -3.14 9.42
CA GLU A 67 -13.35 -2.89 8.33
C GLU A 67 -12.73 -3.11 6.94
N HIS A 68 -11.45 -2.70 6.74
CA HIS A 68 -10.78 -2.87 5.45
C HIS A 68 -9.90 -4.14 5.37
N GLY A 69 -9.71 -4.86 6.48
CA GLY A 69 -9.02 -6.16 6.49
C GLY A 69 -7.48 -6.10 6.40
N HIS A 70 -6.87 -4.91 6.31
CA HIS A 70 -5.43 -4.74 6.18
C HIS A 70 -4.80 -4.37 7.53
N PHE A 71 -4.34 -5.37 8.27
CA PHE A 71 -3.67 -5.19 9.56
C PHE A 71 -2.15 -5.17 9.42
N SER A 72 -1.63 -5.96 8.47
CA SER A 72 -0.20 -6.18 8.22
C SER A 72 -0.03 -6.72 6.81
N PHE A 73 1.22 -6.75 6.32
CA PHE A 73 1.52 -7.38 5.03
C PHE A 73 1.13 -8.85 4.98
N PHE A 74 1.41 -9.61 6.07
CA PHE A 74 1.04 -11.00 6.20
C PHE A 74 0.06 -11.18 7.36
N TYR A 75 -0.94 -12.03 7.15
CA TYR A 75 -1.89 -12.42 8.17
C TYR A 75 -2.17 -13.93 8.11
N TYR A 76 -2.62 -14.50 9.22
CA TYR A 76 -2.90 -15.94 9.32
C TYR A 76 -4.18 -16.27 8.56
N ASP A 77 -4.04 -17.03 7.48
CA ASP A 77 -5.15 -17.55 6.68
C ASP A 77 -4.68 -18.80 5.93
N PRO A 78 -4.67 -19.97 6.58
CA PRO A 78 -4.16 -21.21 5.99
C PRO A 78 -5.05 -21.76 4.87
N HIS A 79 -6.30 -21.32 4.79
CA HIS A 79 -7.25 -21.79 3.77
C HIS A 79 -7.07 -21.09 2.43
N HIS A 80 -6.75 -19.78 2.44
CA HIS A 80 -6.59 -18.98 1.24
C HIS A 80 -5.15 -18.55 1.00
N SER A 81 -4.18 -19.15 1.70
CA SER A 81 -2.76 -18.86 1.50
C SER A 81 -2.34 -19.17 0.04
N PRO A 82 -1.76 -18.24 -0.69
CA PRO A 82 -1.23 -18.49 -2.02
C PRO A 82 0.01 -19.39 -2.00
N PHE A 83 0.58 -19.61 -0.82
CA PHE A 83 1.80 -20.39 -0.61
C PHE A 83 1.50 -21.83 -0.11
N ARG A 84 0.24 -22.27 -0.16
CA ARG A 84 -0.15 -23.60 0.35
C ARG A 84 0.65 -24.75 -0.27
N PHE A 85 1.09 -24.58 -1.52
CA PHE A 85 1.90 -25.60 -2.21
C PHE A 85 3.23 -25.89 -1.51
N LEU A 86 3.77 -24.95 -0.73
CA LEU A 86 5.00 -25.14 0.04
C LEU A 86 4.86 -26.21 1.14
N LYS A 87 3.64 -26.58 1.55
CA LYS A 87 3.41 -27.68 2.51
C LYS A 87 3.90 -29.01 1.99
N TYR A 88 3.90 -29.18 0.67
CA TYR A 88 4.28 -30.43 0.01
C TYR A 88 5.78 -30.50 -0.33
N LEU A 89 6.51 -29.41 -0.13
CA LEU A 89 7.94 -29.38 -0.36
C LEU A 89 8.69 -29.84 0.91
N PRO A 90 9.58 -30.83 0.78
CA PRO A 90 10.43 -31.25 1.88
C PRO A 90 11.27 -30.07 2.40
N SER A 91 11.38 -29.96 3.72
CA SER A 91 12.08 -28.85 4.39
C SER A 91 13.56 -28.73 3.99
N PHE A 92 14.18 -29.84 3.61
CA PHE A 92 15.58 -29.84 3.16
C PHE A 92 15.79 -29.14 1.80
N LEU A 93 14.76 -29.01 0.99
CA LEU A 93 14.81 -28.25 -0.27
C LEU A 93 14.77 -26.74 -0.08
N LEU A 94 14.36 -26.29 1.10
CA LEU A 94 14.23 -24.88 1.44
C LEU A 94 15.07 -24.54 2.70
N PRO A 95 16.39 -24.74 2.67
CA PRO A 95 17.22 -24.47 3.84
C PRO A 95 17.21 -22.96 4.15
N ASP A 96 16.84 -22.62 5.36
CA ASP A 96 16.73 -21.23 5.82
C ASP A 96 18.04 -20.44 5.63
N ILE A 97 19.19 -21.11 5.71
CA ILE A 97 20.52 -20.49 5.50
C ILE A 97 20.63 -19.86 4.09
N ILE A 98 20.13 -20.53 3.07
CA ILE A 98 20.18 -20.03 1.69
C ILE A 98 19.06 -19.01 1.45
N PHE A 99 17.85 -19.38 1.84
CA PHE A 99 16.65 -18.58 1.56
C PHE A 99 16.44 -17.41 2.55
N SER A 100 17.22 -17.28 3.61
CA SER A 100 17.24 -16.09 4.48
C SER A 100 17.99 -14.90 3.87
N ARG A 101 18.84 -15.13 2.84
CA ARG A 101 19.60 -14.06 2.20
C ARG A 101 18.68 -13.07 1.49
N HIS A 102 18.84 -11.77 1.78
CA HIS A 102 17.98 -10.70 1.25
C HIS A 102 17.89 -10.71 -0.29
N ARG A 103 19.00 -10.89 -1.01
CA ARG A 103 19.02 -10.92 -2.48
C ARG A 103 18.18 -12.06 -3.05
N ILE A 104 18.31 -13.26 -2.47
CA ILE A 104 17.56 -14.44 -2.92
C ILE A 104 16.06 -14.21 -2.69
N ARG A 105 15.66 -13.74 -1.52
CA ARG A 105 14.25 -13.43 -1.21
C ARG A 105 13.68 -12.36 -2.14
N HIS A 106 14.47 -11.35 -2.47
CA HIS A 106 14.04 -10.32 -3.40
C HIS A 106 13.73 -10.90 -4.78
N HIS A 107 14.60 -11.77 -5.32
CA HIS A 107 14.35 -12.43 -6.60
C HIS A 107 13.14 -13.36 -6.55
N ILE A 108 13.02 -14.17 -5.48
CA ILE A 108 11.85 -15.03 -5.28
C ILE A 108 10.57 -14.18 -5.18
N SER A 109 10.60 -13.07 -4.46
CA SER A 109 9.46 -12.16 -4.37
C SER A 109 9.03 -11.63 -5.73
N LYS A 110 9.97 -11.24 -6.60
CA LYS A 110 9.66 -10.79 -7.97
C LYS A 110 9.01 -11.89 -8.82
N VAL A 111 9.56 -13.10 -8.74
CA VAL A 111 9.00 -14.26 -9.48
C VAL A 111 7.60 -14.57 -8.97
N LEU A 112 7.43 -14.68 -7.66
CA LEU A 112 6.12 -14.95 -7.05
C LEU A 112 5.10 -13.85 -7.35
N LYS A 113 5.50 -12.58 -7.27
CA LYS A 113 4.64 -11.44 -7.64
C LYS A 113 4.10 -11.61 -9.06
N LYS A 114 4.97 -11.98 -10.01
CA LYS A 114 4.59 -12.19 -11.42
C LYS A 114 3.68 -13.43 -11.59
N VAL A 115 4.03 -14.54 -10.95
CA VAL A 115 3.26 -15.80 -11.06
C VAL A 115 1.89 -15.66 -10.43
N LEU A 116 1.79 -14.96 -9.28
CA LEU A 116 0.53 -14.75 -8.56
C LEU A 116 -0.30 -13.60 -9.14
N GLY A 117 0.23 -12.86 -10.13
CA GLY A 117 -0.46 -11.73 -10.74
C GLY A 117 -0.65 -10.53 -9.81
N TYR A 118 0.21 -10.38 -8.79
CA TYR A 118 0.09 -9.27 -7.85
C TYR A 118 0.56 -7.96 -8.47
N THR A 119 -0.26 -6.92 -8.39
CA THR A 119 0.07 -5.56 -8.86
C THR A 119 0.57 -4.66 -7.74
N GLY A 120 0.12 -4.91 -6.50
CA GLY A 120 0.53 -4.18 -5.31
C GLY A 120 1.98 -4.41 -4.88
N TYR A 121 2.36 -3.83 -3.77
CA TYR A 121 3.68 -4.06 -3.18
C TYR A 121 3.76 -5.48 -2.64
N PHE A 122 4.75 -6.26 -3.02
CA PHE A 122 4.94 -7.62 -2.54
C PHE A 122 6.40 -7.93 -2.25
N GLN A 123 6.66 -8.36 -1.01
CA GLN A 123 7.98 -8.83 -0.59
C GLN A 123 7.86 -9.90 0.51
N LEU A 124 8.62 -10.97 0.39
CA LEU A 124 8.60 -12.08 1.36
C LEU A 124 9.22 -11.74 2.71
N TYR A 125 9.95 -10.63 2.82
CA TYR A 125 10.68 -10.24 4.03
C TYR A 125 11.50 -11.42 4.63
N ARG A 126 11.63 -11.48 5.95
CA ARG A 126 12.33 -12.57 6.65
C ARG A 126 11.36 -13.64 7.20
N VAL A 127 10.17 -13.75 6.62
CA VAL A 127 9.22 -14.82 7.02
C VAL A 127 9.83 -16.17 6.67
N PRO A 128 10.03 -17.09 7.63
CA PRO A 128 10.53 -18.43 7.32
C PRO A 128 9.60 -19.16 6.36
N PHE A 129 10.15 -19.86 5.36
CA PHE A 129 9.36 -20.56 4.35
C PHE A 129 8.36 -21.57 4.92
N ARG A 130 8.71 -22.22 6.04
CA ARG A 130 7.82 -23.16 6.75
C ARG A 130 6.53 -22.51 7.26
N HIS A 131 6.50 -21.19 7.46
CA HIS A 131 5.32 -20.47 7.93
C HIS A 131 4.49 -19.87 6.79
N LEU A 132 5.05 -19.67 5.61
CA LEU A 132 4.34 -19.10 4.46
C LEU A 132 3.05 -19.86 4.09
N PRO A 133 3.00 -21.22 4.14
CA PRO A 133 1.79 -21.96 3.82
C PRO A 133 0.56 -21.61 4.67
N TYR A 134 0.77 -20.97 5.81
CA TYR A 134 -0.29 -20.56 6.75
C TYR A 134 -0.64 -19.09 6.66
N LEU A 135 0.08 -18.33 5.81
CA LEU A 135 -0.05 -16.91 5.71
C LEU A 135 -0.64 -16.50 4.37
N ASN A 136 -1.52 -15.52 4.41
CA ASN A 136 -1.98 -14.81 3.24
C ASN A 136 -1.34 -13.42 3.20
N TYR A 137 -1.42 -12.76 2.06
CA TYR A 137 -0.84 -11.44 1.84
C TYR A 137 -1.93 -10.40 1.58
N SER A 138 -1.84 -9.23 2.21
CA SER A 138 -2.89 -8.20 2.12
C SER A 138 -2.79 -7.37 0.85
N GLU A 139 -1.61 -6.87 0.49
CA GLU A 139 -1.42 -5.96 -0.64
C GLU A 139 -1.25 -6.70 -1.98
N LYS A 140 -2.24 -7.50 -2.37
CA LYS A 140 -2.22 -8.24 -3.65
C LYS A 140 -2.39 -7.30 -4.84
N ARG A 141 -3.16 -6.23 -4.66
CA ARG A 141 -3.41 -5.20 -5.66
C ARG A 141 -2.77 -3.88 -5.24
N ASP A 142 -2.52 -3.03 -6.21
CA ASP A 142 -2.12 -1.65 -5.95
C ASP A 142 -3.30 -0.91 -5.32
N MET A 143 -3.14 -0.46 -4.08
CA MET A 143 -4.20 0.21 -3.32
C MET A 143 -4.46 1.65 -3.77
N PHE A 144 -3.57 2.21 -4.59
CA PHE A 144 -3.68 3.58 -5.10
C PHE A 144 -4.47 3.70 -6.41
N ILE A 145 -4.97 2.58 -6.94
CA ILE A 145 -5.80 2.57 -8.14
C ILE A 145 -7.27 2.22 -7.79
N PRO A 146 -8.22 2.57 -8.66
CA PRO A 146 -9.61 2.16 -8.51
C PRO A 146 -9.74 0.63 -8.38
N GLY A 147 -10.55 0.16 -7.42
CA GLY A 147 -10.72 -1.28 -7.13
C GLY A 147 -9.50 -1.95 -6.52
N GLY A 148 -8.48 -1.19 -6.08
CA GLY A 148 -7.26 -1.72 -5.46
C GLY A 148 -7.47 -2.32 -4.07
N MET A 149 -8.54 -1.94 -3.38
CA MET A 149 -8.95 -2.49 -2.10
C MET A 149 -10.10 -3.47 -2.29
N ASP A 150 -9.90 -4.75 -1.99
CA ASP A 150 -10.92 -5.79 -2.19
C ASP A 150 -12.19 -5.50 -1.38
N GLY A 151 -13.26 -5.10 -2.09
CA GLY A 151 -14.60 -4.88 -1.51
C GLY A 151 -14.77 -3.59 -0.69
N VAL A 152 -13.74 -2.76 -0.55
CA VAL A 152 -13.81 -1.50 0.19
C VAL A 152 -13.48 -0.34 -0.75
N PRO A 153 -14.42 0.61 -0.99
CA PRO A 153 -14.14 1.79 -1.79
C PRO A 153 -13.00 2.62 -1.18
N ASN A 154 -12.10 3.09 -2.02
CA ASN A 154 -10.99 3.93 -1.62
C ASN A 154 -11.03 5.31 -2.30
N LEU A 155 -10.12 6.20 -1.92
CA LEU A 155 -10.03 7.53 -2.49
C LEU A 155 -9.86 7.52 -4.02
N ALA A 156 -9.17 6.51 -4.58
CA ALA A 156 -8.98 6.38 -6.02
C ALA A 156 -10.28 6.02 -6.75
N ASP A 157 -11.20 5.29 -6.11
CA ASP A 157 -12.52 4.98 -6.69
C ASP A 157 -13.38 6.25 -6.85
N ALA A 158 -13.25 7.17 -5.90
CA ALA A 158 -13.96 8.45 -5.94
C ALA A 158 -13.24 9.51 -6.80
N TRP A 159 -12.01 9.23 -7.24
CA TRP A 159 -11.16 10.17 -7.93
C TRP A 159 -11.43 10.17 -9.43
N GLN A 160 -11.92 11.29 -9.96
CA GLN A 160 -12.15 11.47 -11.41
C GLN A 160 -10.97 12.15 -12.13
N GLY A 161 -9.86 12.36 -11.42
CA GLY A 161 -8.66 13.00 -11.94
C GLY A 161 -7.60 12.01 -12.44
N ARG A 162 -6.39 12.54 -12.72
CA ARG A 162 -5.20 11.72 -13.03
C ARG A 162 -4.42 11.44 -11.76
N SER A 163 -4.02 10.19 -11.54
CA SER A 163 -2.99 9.81 -10.57
C SER A 163 -1.64 9.71 -11.28
N TYR A 164 -0.59 10.16 -10.62
CA TYR A 164 0.80 10.14 -11.12
C TYR A 164 1.67 9.37 -10.13
#